data_817b03fd7180b0095343d5465a6d2e61
#
_entry.id   817b03fd7180b0095343d5465a6d2e61
#
_cell.length_a   1.000
_cell.length_b   1.000
_cell.length_c   1.000
_cell.angle_alpha   90.00
_cell.angle_beta   90.00
_cell.angle_gamma   90.00
#
_symmetry.space_group_name_H-M   'P 1'
#
loop_
_entity.id
_entity.type
_entity.pdbx_description
1 polymer ?
#
loop_
_entity_poly.entity_id
_entity_poly.type
_entity_poly.pdbx_seq_one_letter_code
_entity_poly.pdbx_strand_id
1 'polypeptide(L)'
;MKFRTLILRRSLGWTAGGMAFFLCVLAFLAACGAGTTDIDGSSTVFPISEAMVEDWGDSIGGSARLVIGISGTGGGFKKFCAGDTDINNASRPIKASEVEKCADEGVEFIELPVAIDGLTVAVNPDNDFVECVTMDELHTMWQPESEGKIHRWNQIRQEWPDEDMRLYGPGVDSGTFDYFTETVNGESQASRGDFTSSERDNVLVQGIAGDKGSLGYFGYSYFVENRAKLKMVGIDAGDGCVYPTDETINNGTYAPLSRPLFIYVSKQSWAKQDVKDFVSYYVSYERADLLKELGFVPFPELVHRLVLDRFQRGLTGTVFGGEDPEHGTVEEILSANQ
;
A
#
# COMPACT_ATOMS: atom_id res chain seq x y z
N MET A 1 96.03 21.66 -0.28
CA MET A 1 94.76 21.42 -1.00
C MET A 1 93.62 21.89 -0.10
N LYS A 2 93.01 23.02 -0.38
CA LYS A 2 91.93 23.55 0.47
C LYS A 2 90.66 23.53 -0.36
N PHE A 3 89.63 22.80 0.10
CA PHE A 3 88.29 22.85 -0.51
C PHE A 3 87.44 23.88 0.29
N ARG A 4 86.89 24.84 -0.43
CA ARG A 4 85.96 25.82 0.10
C ARG A 4 84.55 25.33 -0.07
N THR A 5 83.80 25.24 0.99
CA THR A 5 82.38 24.93 1.02
C THR A 5 81.55 26.17 0.73
N LEU A 6 80.76 26.15 -0.31
CA LEU A 6 79.82 27.19 -0.68
C LEU A 6 78.44 26.93 -0.07
N ILE A 7 78.00 27.81 0.81
CA ILE A 7 76.67 27.75 1.41
C ILE A 7 75.70 28.50 0.53
N LEU A 8 74.76 27.80 -0.16
CA LEU A 8 73.63 28.43 -0.84
C LEU A 8 72.46 28.59 0.15
N ARG A 9 72.14 29.89 0.45
CA ARG A 9 70.85 30.20 1.12
C ARG A 9 69.76 30.17 0.06
N ARG A 10 68.78 29.23 0.22
CA ARG A 10 67.52 29.25 -0.50
C ARG A 10 66.46 29.99 0.33
N SER A 11 66.03 31.15 -0.14
CA SER A 11 64.84 31.85 0.37
C SER A 11 63.58 31.10 0.00
N LEU A 12 62.78 30.75 1.00
CA LEU A 12 61.45 30.15 0.83
C LEU A 12 60.47 31.24 0.42
N GLY A 13 60.13 31.30 -0.86
CA GLY A 13 58.98 32.08 -1.34
C GLY A 13 57.70 31.28 -1.14
N TRP A 14 56.87 31.72 -0.23
CA TRP A 14 55.50 31.23 -0.11
C TRP A 14 54.70 31.84 -1.27
N THR A 15 54.36 31.01 -2.24
CA THR A 15 53.49 31.43 -3.36
C THR A 15 52.03 31.23 -2.97
N ALA A 16 51.21 32.22 -3.30
CA ALA A 16 49.78 32.34 -3.06
C ALA A 16 48.89 31.23 -3.68
N GLY A 17 49.48 30.12 -4.18
CA GLY A 17 48.78 28.99 -4.79
C GLY A 17 48.21 27.98 -3.81
N GLY A 18 48.67 27.95 -2.55
CA GLY A 18 48.20 26.94 -1.56
C GLY A 18 46.80 27.21 -1.00
N MET A 19 46.37 28.48 -0.97
CA MET A 19 45.07 28.85 -0.37
C MET A 19 43.91 28.64 -1.34
N ALA A 20 44.15 28.68 -2.65
CA ALA A 20 43.10 28.40 -3.65
C ALA A 20 42.78 26.90 -3.77
N PHE A 21 43.77 26.03 -3.54
CA PHE A 21 43.57 24.59 -3.60
C PHE A 21 42.76 24.04 -2.37
N PHE A 22 42.93 24.67 -1.21
CA PHE A 22 42.20 24.28 0.00
C PHE A 22 40.73 24.73 -0.03
N LEU A 23 40.42 25.87 -0.66
CA LEU A 23 39.04 26.36 -0.88
C LEU A 23 38.28 25.53 -1.92
N CYS A 24 38.94 25.01 -2.96
CA CYS A 24 38.32 24.13 -3.93
C CYS A 24 37.99 22.73 -3.37
N VAL A 25 38.79 22.19 -2.43
CA VAL A 25 38.54 20.89 -1.79
C VAL A 25 37.35 20.97 -0.81
N LEU A 26 37.16 22.11 -0.13
CA LEU A 26 36.00 22.35 0.74
C LEU A 26 34.69 22.55 -0.05
N ALA A 27 34.75 23.07 -1.27
CA ALA A 27 33.56 23.18 -2.13
C ALA A 27 33.13 21.83 -2.75
N PHE A 28 34.06 20.89 -2.91
CA PHE A 28 33.73 19.54 -3.44
C PHE A 28 33.11 18.58 -2.37
N LEU A 29 33.27 18.86 -1.09
CA LEU A 29 32.66 18.07 -0.02
C LEU A 29 31.19 18.45 0.27
N ALA A 30 30.71 19.58 -0.28
CA ALA A 30 29.32 20.00 -0.14
C ALA A 30 28.39 19.45 -1.24
N ALA A 31 28.92 18.72 -2.25
CA ALA A 31 28.16 18.22 -3.40
C ALA A 31 27.83 16.72 -3.32
N CYS A 32 28.12 16.05 -2.20
CA CYS A 32 27.78 14.63 -2.00
C CYS A 32 26.74 14.48 -0.89
N GLY A 33 25.45 14.54 -1.27
CA GLY A 33 24.40 14.31 -0.32
C GLY A 33 22.97 14.40 -0.86
N ALA A 34 22.73 14.01 -2.12
CA ALA A 34 21.39 13.57 -2.47
C ALA A 34 21.22 12.17 -1.82
N GLY A 35 20.68 12.13 -0.60
CA GLY A 35 20.37 10.88 0.08
C GLY A 35 19.35 10.08 -0.73
N THR A 36 19.42 8.76 -0.65
CA THR A 36 18.35 7.89 -1.14
C THR A 36 17.18 8.02 -0.18
N THR A 37 15.95 8.07 -0.69
CA THR A 37 14.75 7.92 0.12
C THR A 37 14.32 6.45 0.03
N ASP A 38 14.33 5.78 1.17
CA ASP A 38 14.05 4.35 1.26
C ASP A 38 12.60 4.13 1.70
N ILE A 39 11.84 3.43 0.85
CA ILE A 39 10.43 3.04 1.06
C ILE A 39 10.40 1.53 1.23
N ASP A 40 9.69 1.01 2.25
CA ASP A 40 9.54 -0.45 2.42
C ASP A 40 8.18 -0.75 3.04
N GLY A 41 7.77 -2.01 3.07
CA GLY A 41 6.58 -2.45 3.80
C GLY A 41 5.61 -3.30 2.99
N SER A 42 4.35 -2.93 3.00
CA SER A 42 3.23 -3.69 2.44
C SER A 42 3.37 -4.02 0.95
N SER A 43 3.20 -5.29 0.59
CA SER A 43 3.08 -5.75 -0.79
C SER A 43 1.83 -5.19 -1.50
N THR A 44 0.73 -4.97 -0.76
CA THR A 44 -0.50 -4.36 -1.30
C THR A 44 -0.28 -2.90 -1.71
N VAL A 45 0.49 -2.12 -0.93
CA VAL A 45 0.77 -0.70 -1.23
C VAL A 45 1.94 -0.54 -2.19
N PHE A 46 2.78 -1.58 -2.34
CA PHE A 46 3.95 -1.55 -3.22
C PHE A 46 3.62 -1.07 -4.65
N PRO A 47 2.60 -1.60 -5.37
CA PRO A 47 2.31 -1.16 -6.73
C PRO A 47 1.88 0.31 -6.80
N ILE A 48 1.23 0.85 -5.76
CA ILE A 48 0.92 2.28 -5.69
C ILE A 48 2.22 3.08 -5.58
N SER A 49 3.09 2.72 -4.64
CA SER A 49 4.35 3.43 -4.42
C SER A 49 5.28 3.34 -5.63
N GLU A 50 5.33 2.18 -6.31
CA GLU A 50 6.11 1.99 -7.53
C GLU A 50 5.63 2.91 -8.65
N ALA A 51 4.31 2.93 -8.94
CA ALA A 51 3.74 3.80 -9.95
C ALA A 51 3.91 5.29 -9.62
N MET A 52 3.78 5.67 -8.34
CA MET A 52 4.01 7.06 -7.90
C MET A 52 5.46 7.47 -8.06
N VAL A 53 6.43 6.58 -7.84
CA VAL A 53 7.86 6.84 -8.06
C VAL A 53 8.17 6.98 -9.54
N GLU A 54 7.61 6.13 -10.39
CA GLU A 54 7.78 6.17 -11.84
C GLU A 54 7.22 7.47 -12.42
N ASP A 55 5.95 7.78 -12.12
CA ASP A 55 5.26 8.98 -12.62
C ASP A 55 5.90 10.28 -12.09
N TRP A 56 6.38 10.28 -10.83
CA TRP A 56 7.16 11.38 -10.26
C TRP A 56 8.49 11.59 -11.00
N GLY A 57 9.23 10.50 -11.27
CA GLY A 57 10.48 10.54 -12.01
C GLY A 57 10.34 11.15 -13.40
N ASP A 58 9.28 10.78 -14.11
CA ASP A 58 8.95 11.28 -15.43
C ASP A 58 8.54 12.76 -15.41
N SER A 59 7.81 13.21 -14.36
CA SER A 59 7.28 14.57 -14.26
C SER A 59 8.33 15.64 -13.94
N ILE A 60 9.37 15.31 -13.16
CA ILE A 60 10.40 16.27 -12.71
C ILE A 60 11.77 16.10 -13.36
N GLY A 61 11.94 15.11 -14.26
CA GLY A 61 13.25 14.85 -14.87
C GLY A 61 14.28 14.22 -13.92
N GLY A 62 13.82 13.50 -12.92
CA GLY A 62 14.47 12.45 -12.14
C GLY A 62 15.81 12.75 -11.48
N SER A 63 15.85 13.50 -10.36
CA SER A 63 17.05 13.56 -9.52
C SER A 63 16.90 12.91 -8.14
N ALA A 64 15.68 12.60 -7.69
CA ALA A 64 15.47 11.92 -6.43
C ALA A 64 15.73 10.40 -6.59
N ARG A 65 16.62 9.84 -5.78
CA ARG A 65 16.82 8.40 -5.71
C ARG A 65 15.83 7.81 -4.72
N LEU A 66 14.73 7.25 -5.24
CA LEU A 66 13.73 6.52 -4.47
C LEU A 66 13.96 5.02 -4.66
N VAL A 67 14.04 4.27 -3.57
CA VAL A 67 14.20 2.81 -3.59
C VAL A 67 13.01 2.21 -2.83
N ILE A 68 12.37 1.20 -3.42
CA ILE A 68 11.20 0.56 -2.83
C ILE A 68 11.52 -0.90 -2.56
N GLY A 69 11.25 -1.36 -1.34
CA GLY A 69 11.32 -2.75 -0.91
C GLY A 69 9.97 -3.31 -0.51
N ILE A 70 9.91 -4.62 -0.37
CA ILE A 70 8.73 -5.36 0.12
C ILE A 70 9.17 -6.23 1.29
N SER A 71 8.60 -5.99 2.47
CA SER A 71 8.82 -6.83 3.66
C SER A 71 7.54 -7.14 4.44
N GLY A 72 6.38 -6.82 3.83
CA GLY A 72 5.08 -6.84 4.48
C GLY A 72 4.91 -5.68 5.47
N THR A 73 3.66 -5.36 5.84
CA THR A 73 3.35 -4.23 6.75
C THR A 73 4.13 -4.31 8.07
N GLY A 74 4.11 -5.47 8.74
CA GLY A 74 4.80 -5.64 10.02
C GLY A 74 6.34 -5.66 9.89
N GLY A 75 6.87 -6.23 8.79
CA GLY A 75 8.30 -6.19 8.46
C GLY A 75 8.77 -4.76 8.20
N GLY A 76 7.96 -4.00 7.46
CA GLY A 76 8.19 -2.59 7.20
C GLY A 76 8.23 -1.75 8.47
N PHE A 77 7.25 -1.90 9.39
CA PHE A 77 7.28 -1.21 10.67
C PHE A 77 8.50 -1.55 11.53
N LYS A 78 9.02 -2.79 11.47
CA LYS A 78 10.25 -3.15 12.18
C LYS A 78 11.45 -2.34 11.69
N LYS A 79 11.60 -2.18 10.37
CA LYS A 79 12.67 -1.37 9.76
C LYS A 79 12.44 0.13 10.00
N PHE A 80 11.22 0.59 9.80
CA PHE A 80 10.83 1.98 9.96
C PHE A 80 11.07 2.49 11.39
N CYS A 81 10.59 1.76 12.40
CA CYS A 81 10.83 2.13 13.81
C CYS A 81 12.29 1.97 14.23
N ALA A 82 13.12 1.19 13.51
CA ALA A 82 14.57 1.16 13.69
C ALA A 82 15.30 2.35 13.02
N GLY A 83 14.58 3.16 12.23
CA GLY A 83 15.15 4.28 11.48
C GLY A 83 15.86 3.87 10.18
N ASP A 84 15.64 2.64 9.72
CA ASP A 84 16.28 2.09 8.51
C ASP A 84 15.60 2.56 7.22
N THR A 85 14.35 3.03 7.28
CA THR A 85 13.57 3.52 6.12
C THR A 85 12.95 4.88 6.38
N ASP A 86 12.78 5.66 5.33
CA ASP A 86 12.17 7.00 5.36
C ASP A 86 10.64 6.95 5.38
N ILE A 87 10.09 5.99 4.63
CA ILE A 87 8.65 5.80 4.44
C ILE A 87 8.31 4.31 4.62
N ASN A 88 7.25 4.02 5.35
CA ASN A 88 6.69 2.68 5.47
C ASN A 88 5.34 2.58 4.78
N ASN A 89 5.18 1.62 3.88
CA ASN A 89 3.91 1.22 3.28
C ASN A 89 3.14 0.31 4.23
N ALA A 90 1.86 0.57 4.46
CA ALA A 90 1.04 -0.25 5.36
C ALA A 90 -0.37 -0.51 4.84
N SER A 91 -0.83 -1.75 4.90
CA SER A 91 -2.18 -2.17 4.50
C SER A 91 -3.14 -2.30 5.69
N ARG A 92 -2.78 -1.74 6.82
CA ARG A 92 -3.56 -1.53 8.03
C ARG A 92 -2.98 -0.37 8.84
N PRO A 93 -3.74 0.20 9.78
CA PRO A 93 -3.19 1.14 10.75
C PRO A 93 -2.06 0.51 11.58
N ILE A 94 -1.19 1.38 12.11
CA ILE A 94 -0.11 0.99 13.02
C ILE A 94 -0.69 0.41 14.32
N LYS A 95 -0.12 -0.68 14.83
CA LYS A 95 -0.53 -1.30 16.10
C LYS A 95 0.08 -0.56 17.30
N ALA A 96 -0.56 -0.67 18.48
CA ALA A 96 -0.04 -0.10 19.72
C ALA A 96 1.42 -0.51 20.00
N SER A 97 1.74 -1.80 19.83
CA SER A 97 3.10 -2.31 20.04
C SER A 97 4.14 -1.77 19.03
N GLU A 98 3.69 -1.36 17.82
CA GLU A 98 4.55 -0.73 16.82
C GLU A 98 4.75 0.75 17.15
N VAL A 99 3.72 1.44 17.67
CA VAL A 99 3.83 2.82 18.16
C VAL A 99 4.83 2.88 19.32
N GLU A 100 4.70 1.97 20.30
CA GLU A 100 5.63 1.87 21.46
C GLU A 100 7.06 1.64 20.97
N LYS A 101 7.25 0.71 20.02
CA LYS A 101 8.58 0.45 19.45
C LYS A 101 9.18 1.66 18.74
N CYS A 102 8.41 2.40 17.94
CA CYS A 102 8.89 3.63 17.32
C CYS A 102 9.27 4.69 18.36
N ALA A 103 8.47 4.82 19.44
CA ALA A 103 8.75 5.76 20.53
C ALA A 103 10.03 5.41 21.29
N ASP A 104 10.28 4.12 21.58
CA ASP A 104 11.48 3.64 22.25
C ASP A 104 12.76 3.96 21.47
N GLU A 105 12.68 3.92 20.13
CA GLU A 105 13.80 4.25 19.23
C GLU A 105 13.82 5.75 18.84
N GLY A 106 12.88 6.56 19.38
CA GLY A 106 12.80 8.00 19.13
C GLY A 106 12.33 8.38 17.71
N VAL A 107 11.62 7.48 17.03
CA VAL A 107 11.08 7.72 15.70
C VAL A 107 9.66 8.28 15.78
N GLU A 108 9.52 9.58 15.55
CA GLU A 108 8.21 10.22 15.30
C GLU A 108 7.82 10.01 13.84
N PHE A 109 6.53 9.88 13.57
CA PHE A 109 6.01 9.63 12.23
C PHE A 109 4.73 10.41 11.94
N ILE A 110 4.45 10.60 10.65
CA ILE A 110 3.21 11.18 10.12
C ILE A 110 2.46 10.05 9.43
N GLU A 111 1.24 9.75 9.87
CA GLU A 111 0.33 8.76 9.30
C GLU A 111 -0.54 9.39 8.22
N LEU A 112 -0.55 8.79 7.03
CA LEU A 112 -1.26 9.31 5.86
C LEU A 112 -2.03 8.18 5.16
N PRO A 113 -3.37 8.17 5.19
CA PRO A 113 -4.15 7.30 4.33
C PRO A 113 -4.00 7.73 2.87
N VAL A 114 -3.87 6.79 1.94
CA VAL A 114 -3.54 7.07 0.53
C VAL A 114 -4.56 6.55 -0.47
N ALA A 115 -5.22 5.44 -0.17
CA ALA A 115 -6.25 4.82 -1.00
C ALA A 115 -7.08 3.84 -0.17
N ILE A 116 -8.13 3.28 -0.76
CA ILE A 116 -8.86 2.15 -0.19
C ILE A 116 -8.64 0.93 -1.09
N ASP A 117 -8.25 -0.18 -0.47
CA ASP A 117 -8.28 -1.50 -1.09
C ASP A 117 -9.68 -2.07 -0.90
N GLY A 118 -10.44 -2.22 -1.98
CA GLY A 118 -11.78 -2.80 -1.99
C GLY A 118 -11.78 -4.10 -2.78
N LEU A 119 -12.29 -5.17 -2.18
CA LEU A 119 -12.43 -6.47 -2.83
C LEU A 119 -13.86 -6.65 -3.36
N THR A 120 -13.97 -7.21 -4.55
CA THR A 120 -15.27 -7.64 -5.10
C THR A 120 -15.31 -9.14 -5.22
N VAL A 121 -16.34 -9.75 -4.66
CA VAL A 121 -16.75 -11.13 -4.98
C VAL A 121 -17.71 -11.06 -6.15
N ALA A 122 -17.45 -11.85 -7.19
CA ALA A 122 -18.24 -11.85 -8.41
C ALA A 122 -18.55 -13.28 -8.88
N VAL A 123 -19.68 -13.44 -9.54
CA VAL A 123 -20.09 -14.67 -10.22
C VAL A 123 -20.35 -14.40 -11.70
N ASN A 124 -20.55 -15.47 -12.48
CA ASN A 124 -21.00 -15.36 -13.85
C ASN A 124 -22.38 -14.66 -13.93
N PRO A 125 -22.67 -13.83 -14.94
CA PRO A 125 -23.97 -13.16 -15.08
C PRO A 125 -25.17 -14.12 -15.18
N ASP A 126 -24.96 -15.32 -15.71
CA ASP A 126 -26.01 -16.34 -15.82
C ASP A 126 -26.24 -17.14 -14.53
N ASN A 127 -25.45 -16.87 -13.47
CA ASN A 127 -25.70 -17.39 -12.14
C ASN A 127 -26.85 -16.63 -11.50
N ASP A 128 -28.02 -17.27 -11.41
CA ASP A 128 -29.29 -16.68 -10.99
C ASP A 128 -29.67 -16.96 -9.54
N PHE A 129 -28.81 -17.64 -8.78
CA PHE A 129 -29.09 -18.03 -7.38
C PHE A 129 -28.17 -17.39 -6.35
N VAL A 130 -26.99 -16.90 -6.70
CA VAL A 130 -26.09 -16.21 -5.79
C VAL A 130 -26.26 -14.70 -5.89
N GLU A 131 -26.90 -14.09 -4.90
CA GLU A 131 -27.05 -12.64 -4.76
C GLU A 131 -26.17 -12.08 -3.65
N CYS A 132 -26.07 -12.82 -2.55
CA CYS A 132 -25.39 -12.42 -1.35
C CYS A 132 -24.79 -13.64 -0.65
N VAL A 133 -23.58 -13.50 -0.11
CA VAL A 133 -22.93 -14.52 0.70
C VAL A 133 -22.50 -13.94 2.05
N THR A 134 -22.52 -14.79 3.07
CA THR A 134 -22.01 -14.40 4.39
C THR A 134 -20.49 -14.58 4.46
N MET A 135 -19.85 -13.95 5.45
CA MET A 135 -18.43 -14.20 5.72
C MET A 135 -18.14 -15.66 6.05
N ASP A 136 -19.04 -16.34 6.78
CA ASP A 136 -18.91 -17.77 7.10
C ASP A 136 -19.00 -18.66 5.85
N GLU A 137 -19.82 -18.28 4.87
CA GLU A 137 -19.90 -18.99 3.60
C GLU A 137 -18.65 -18.79 2.75
N LEU A 138 -18.12 -17.56 2.70
CA LEU A 138 -16.81 -17.31 2.06
C LEU A 138 -15.71 -18.11 2.74
N HIS A 139 -15.68 -18.14 4.07
CA HIS A 139 -14.73 -18.97 4.82
C HIS A 139 -14.89 -20.45 4.45
N THR A 140 -16.11 -20.97 4.41
CA THR A 140 -16.38 -22.36 4.02
C THR A 140 -15.92 -22.67 2.60
N MET A 141 -16.04 -21.70 1.67
CA MET A 141 -15.59 -21.88 0.28
C MET A 141 -14.06 -21.88 0.18
N TRP A 142 -13.35 -21.03 0.96
CA TRP A 142 -11.97 -20.69 0.71
C TRP A 142 -10.95 -21.20 1.72
N GLN A 143 -11.38 -21.71 2.89
CA GLN A 143 -10.47 -22.26 3.90
C GLN A 143 -9.69 -23.48 3.40
N PRO A 144 -8.46 -23.74 3.92
CA PRO A 144 -7.64 -24.88 3.52
C PRO A 144 -8.34 -26.23 3.67
N GLU A 145 -9.16 -26.40 4.72
CA GLU A 145 -9.88 -27.62 5.04
C GLU A 145 -10.94 -28.02 4.00
N SER A 146 -11.33 -27.07 3.14
CA SER A 146 -12.32 -27.29 2.07
C SER A 146 -11.72 -27.88 0.79
N GLU A 147 -10.37 -27.92 0.69
CA GLU A 147 -9.69 -28.51 -0.45
C GLU A 147 -10.11 -29.96 -0.70
N GLY A 148 -10.52 -30.25 -1.95
CA GLY A 148 -10.98 -31.56 -2.37
C GLY A 148 -12.31 -32.03 -1.76
N LYS A 149 -12.97 -31.20 -0.93
CA LYS A 149 -14.22 -31.59 -0.21
C LYS A 149 -15.41 -30.72 -0.64
N ILE A 150 -15.21 -29.40 -0.71
CA ILE A 150 -16.27 -28.45 -1.06
C ILE A 150 -16.06 -28.03 -2.52
N HIS A 151 -16.91 -28.54 -3.41
CA HIS A 151 -16.82 -28.30 -4.84
C HIS A 151 -18.19 -28.17 -5.53
N ARG A 152 -19.27 -28.13 -4.76
CA ARG A 152 -20.65 -27.96 -5.27
C ARG A 152 -21.37 -26.85 -4.52
N TRP A 153 -22.24 -26.13 -5.20
CA TRP A 153 -22.97 -25.02 -4.65
C TRP A 153 -23.92 -25.43 -3.49
N ASN A 154 -24.58 -26.55 -3.60
CA ASN A 154 -25.46 -27.07 -2.54
C ASN A 154 -24.72 -27.52 -1.27
N GLN A 155 -23.39 -27.62 -1.29
CA GLN A 155 -22.59 -27.85 -0.07
C GLN A 155 -22.43 -26.57 0.76
N ILE A 156 -22.66 -25.39 0.16
CA ILE A 156 -22.64 -24.10 0.84
C ILE A 156 -24.06 -23.78 1.37
N ARG A 157 -25.08 -23.83 0.49
CA ARG A 157 -26.49 -23.73 0.87
C ARG A 157 -27.29 -24.87 0.24
N GLN A 158 -28.06 -25.60 1.03
CA GLN A 158 -28.81 -26.77 0.55
C GLN A 158 -29.86 -26.44 -0.53
N GLU A 159 -30.38 -25.21 -0.51
CA GLU A 159 -31.33 -24.71 -1.50
C GLU A 159 -30.67 -24.29 -2.84
N TRP A 160 -29.34 -24.16 -2.91
CA TRP A 160 -28.62 -23.87 -4.15
C TRP A 160 -28.53 -25.15 -5.03
N PRO A 161 -28.34 -25.00 -6.35
CA PRO A 161 -28.28 -26.13 -7.27
C PRO A 161 -27.15 -27.11 -6.93
N ASP A 162 -27.39 -28.40 -7.23
CA ASP A 162 -26.37 -29.44 -7.19
C ASP A 162 -25.49 -29.37 -8.46
N GLU A 163 -24.79 -28.24 -8.61
CA GLU A 163 -23.88 -27.91 -9.70
C GLU A 163 -22.46 -27.72 -9.20
N ASP A 164 -21.47 -27.90 -10.09
CA ASP A 164 -20.08 -27.68 -9.75
C ASP A 164 -19.83 -26.20 -9.43
N MET A 165 -19.11 -25.94 -8.33
CA MET A 165 -18.62 -24.63 -7.93
C MET A 165 -17.14 -24.52 -8.32
N ARG A 166 -16.81 -23.54 -9.16
CA ARG A 166 -15.43 -23.28 -9.61
C ARG A 166 -14.95 -21.95 -9.09
N LEU A 167 -13.81 -21.98 -8.41
CA LEU A 167 -13.26 -20.83 -7.71
C LEU A 167 -12.11 -20.20 -8.53
N TYR A 168 -12.10 -18.87 -8.59
CA TYR A 168 -11.10 -18.05 -9.25
C TYR A 168 -10.59 -16.97 -8.29
N GLY A 169 -9.30 -16.84 -8.14
CA GLY A 169 -8.72 -15.84 -7.23
C GLY A 169 -7.31 -15.43 -7.61
N PRO A 170 -6.80 -14.34 -7.04
CA PRO A 170 -5.42 -13.93 -7.23
C PRO A 170 -4.44 -15.02 -6.77
N GLY A 171 -3.22 -14.98 -7.29
CA GLY A 171 -2.13 -15.86 -6.86
C GLY A 171 -1.49 -15.41 -5.56
N VAL A 172 -0.58 -16.22 -5.07
CA VAL A 172 0.08 -16.04 -3.76
C VAL A 172 1.00 -14.82 -3.66
N ASP A 173 1.39 -14.23 -4.79
CA ASP A 173 2.20 -13.01 -4.82
C ASP A 173 1.33 -11.73 -4.78
N SER A 174 -0.01 -11.88 -4.78
CA SER A 174 -0.96 -10.77 -4.77
C SER A 174 -1.28 -10.27 -3.36
N GLY A 175 -1.16 -8.96 -3.14
CA GLY A 175 -1.64 -8.35 -1.89
C GLY A 175 -3.17 -8.48 -1.68
N THR A 176 -3.93 -8.64 -2.76
CA THR A 176 -5.37 -8.95 -2.72
C THR A 176 -5.62 -10.35 -2.15
N PHE A 177 -4.79 -11.33 -2.51
CA PHE A 177 -4.83 -12.68 -1.93
C PHE A 177 -4.53 -12.66 -0.43
N ASP A 178 -3.44 -11.97 -0.04
CA ASP A 178 -3.07 -11.83 1.37
C ASP A 178 -4.22 -11.23 2.20
N TYR A 179 -4.82 -10.15 1.68
CA TYR A 179 -5.93 -9.48 2.38
C TYR A 179 -7.18 -10.34 2.48
N PHE A 180 -7.59 -10.95 1.37
CA PHE A 180 -8.77 -11.81 1.37
C PHE A 180 -8.61 -12.98 2.36
N THR A 181 -7.48 -13.67 2.31
CA THR A 181 -7.23 -14.82 3.18
C THR A 181 -7.12 -14.42 4.65
N GLU A 182 -6.47 -13.30 4.97
CA GLU A 182 -6.43 -12.77 6.34
C GLU A 182 -7.83 -12.42 6.85
N THR A 183 -8.65 -11.76 6.00
CA THR A 183 -9.99 -11.30 6.40
C THR A 183 -11.00 -12.42 6.49
N VAL A 184 -10.99 -13.36 5.53
CA VAL A 184 -11.98 -14.43 5.42
C VAL A 184 -11.58 -15.67 6.24
N ASN A 185 -10.28 -16.02 6.24
CA ASN A 185 -9.78 -17.24 6.89
C ASN A 185 -9.02 -16.98 8.20
N GLY A 186 -8.82 -15.70 8.57
CA GLY A 186 -8.18 -15.30 9.82
C GLY A 186 -6.64 -15.31 9.78
N GLU A 187 -6.03 -15.79 8.68
CA GLU A 187 -4.57 -15.83 8.52
C GLU A 187 -4.20 -15.55 7.05
N SER A 188 -3.25 -14.64 6.86
CA SER A 188 -2.73 -14.31 5.53
C SER A 188 -2.14 -15.55 4.85
N GLN A 189 -2.47 -15.74 3.57
CA GLN A 189 -2.10 -16.89 2.73
C GLN A 189 -2.73 -18.24 3.11
N ALA A 190 -3.54 -18.32 4.15
CA ALA A 190 -4.29 -19.52 4.46
C ALA A 190 -5.47 -19.69 3.50
N SER A 191 -5.33 -20.56 2.50
CA SER A 191 -6.34 -20.85 1.50
C SER A 191 -6.21 -22.28 0.97
N ARG A 192 -7.31 -22.80 0.42
CA ARG A 192 -7.26 -24.00 -0.41
C ARG A 192 -6.39 -23.75 -1.65
N GLY A 193 -5.79 -24.82 -2.23
CA GLY A 193 -4.94 -24.76 -3.40
C GLY A 193 -5.60 -25.21 -4.71
N ASP A 194 -6.82 -25.75 -4.68
CA ASP A 194 -7.52 -26.35 -5.82
C ASP A 194 -8.46 -25.37 -6.54
N PHE A 195 -8.15 -24.08 -6.50
CA PHE A 195 -8.81 -23.03 -7.29
C PHE A 195 -7.95 -22.58 -8.47
N THR A 196 -8.54 -21.91 -9.46
CA THR A 196 -7.80 -21.29 -10.56
C THR A 196 -7.23 -19.98 -10.11
N SER A 197 -5.89 -19.92 -9.99
CA SER A 197 -5.16 -18.72 -9.57
C SER A 197 -4.53 -17.97 -10.73
N SER A 198 -4.46 -16.65 -10.64
CA SER A 198 -3.71 -15.80 -11.59
C SER A 198 -3.35 -14.46 -10.95
N GLU A 199 -2.12 -13.99 -11.18
CA GLU A 199 -1.70 -12.63 -10.83
C GLU A 199 -2.29 -11.56 -11.76
N ARG A 200 -2.97 -11.99 -12.82
CA ARG A 200 -3.62 -11.09 -13.78
C ARG A 200 -5.13 -11.16 -13.62
N ASP A 201 -5.74 -10.14 -13.03
CA ASP A 201 -7.17 -10.06 -12.78
C ASP A 201 -8.02 -10.24 -14.04
N ASN A 202 -7.55 -9.79 -15.21
CA ASN A 202 -8.21 -10.04 -16.49
C ASN A 202 -8.39 -11.53 -16.81
N VAL A 203 -7.50 -12.41 -16.35
CA VAL A 203 -7.64 -13.87 -16.51
C VAL A 203 -8.76 -14.37 -15.60
N LEU A 204 -8.84 -13.86 -14.36
CA LEU A 204 -9.90 -14.18 -13.40
C LEU A 204 -11.27 -13.75 -13.95
N VAL A 205 -11.36 -12.52 -14.45
CA VAL A 205 -12.57 -11.97 -15.09
C VAL A 205 -13.03 -12.87 -16.24
N GLN A 206 -12.12 -13.28 -17.14
CA GLN A 206 -12.45 -14.16 -18.26
C GLN A 206 -12.89 -15.56 -17.79
N GLY A 207 -12.25 -16.10 -16.78
CA GLY A 207 -12.62 -17.39 -16.17
C GLY A 207 -14.03 -17.36 -15.62
N ILE A 208 -14.35 -16.36 -14.81
CA ILE A 208 -15.69 -16.20 -14.22
C ILE A 208 -16.76 -15.94 -15.28
N ALA A 209 -16.47 -15.06 -16.25
CA ALA A 209 -17.41 -14.77 -17.34
C ALA A 209 -17.68 -15.96 -18.26
N GLY A 210 -16.76 -16.91 -18.35
CA GLY A 210 -16.88 -18.09 -19.23
C GLY A 210 -17.59 -19.29 -18.62
N ASP A 211 -17.91 -19.29 -17.32
CA ASP A 211 -18.43 -20.46 -16.62
C ASP A 211 -19.54 -20.07 -15.62
N LYS A 212 -20.79 -20.55 -15.89
CA LYS A 212 -21.95 -20.27 -15.02
C LYS A 212 -21.75 -20.69 -13.57
N GLY A 213 -21.01 -21.78 -13.32
CA GLY A 213 -20.76 -22.34 -12.00
C GLY A 213 -19.61 -21.64 -11.26
N SER A 214 -19.07 -20.54 -11.76
CA SER A 214 -17.90 -19.88 -11.19
C SER A 214 -18.23 -18.78 -10.16
N LEU A 215 -17.34 -18.65 -9.19
CA LEU A 215 -17.22 -17.53 -8.27
C LEU A 215 -15.74 -17.15 -8.16
N GLY A 216 -15.45 -15.87 -8.02
CA GLY A 216 -14.09 -15.43 -7.73
C GLY A 216 -14.07 -14.08 -7.05
N TYR A 217 -12.85 -13.64 -6.68
CA TYR A 217 -12.63 -12.32 -6.09
C TYR A 217 -11.40 -11.65 -6.67
N PHE A 218 -11.42 -10.33 -6.71
CA PHE A 218 -10.36 -9.45 -7.20
C PHE A 218 -10.66 -8.00 -6.80
N GLY A 219 -9.77 -7.07 -7.13
CA GLY A 219 -9.94 -5.64 -6.84
C GLY A 219 -11.19 -5.03 -7.47
N TYR A 220 -11.89 -4.17 -6.74
CA TYR A 220 -13.16 -3.55 -7.12
C TYR A 220 -13.12 -2.82 -8.47
N SER A 221 -12.02 -2.14 -8.79
CA SER A 221 -11.91 -1.41 -10.07
C SER A 221 -11.95 -2.34 -11.28
N TYR A 222 -11.38 -3.54 -11.20
CA TYR A 222 -11.50 -4.54 -12.27
C TYR A 222 -12.95 -4.99 -12.46
N PHE A 223 -13.74 -5.07 -11.39
CA PHE A 223 -15.18 -5.28 -11.54
C PHE A 223 -15.85 -4.11 -12.25
N VAL A 224 -15.54 -2.87 -11.88
CA VAL A 224 -16.13 -1.66 -12.49
C VAL A 224 -15.89 -1.61 -13.99
N GLU A 225 -14.68 -1.95 -14.43
CA GLU A 225 -14.33 -2.02 -15.86
C GLU A 225 -15.03 -3.16 -16.61
N ASN A 226 -15.39 -4.24 -15.90
CA ASN A 226 -15.95 -5.45 -16.51
C ASN A 226 -17.40 -5.76 -16.06
N ARG A 227 -18.11 -4.77 -15.50
CA ARG A 227 -19.50 -4.94 -14.97
C ARG A 227 -20.50 -5.53 -15.96
N ALA A 228 -20.27 -5.42 -17.25
CA ALA A 228 -21.12 -6.00 -18.28
C ALA A 228 -20.91 -7.52 -18.47
N LYS A 229 -19.83 -8.07 -17.91
CA LYS A 229 -19.44 -9.49 -18.05
C LYS A 229 -19.58 -10.28 -16.76
N LEU A 230 -19.83 -9.60 -15.64
CA LEU A 230 -19.81 -10.17 -14.31
C LEU A 230 -21.04 -9.73 -13.52
N LYS A 231 -21.47 -10.58 -12.60
CA LYS A 231 -22.48 -10.24 -11.60
C LYS A 231 -21.79 -10.08 -10.23
N MET A 232 -21.97 -8.92 -9.63
CA MET A 232 -21.49 -8.60 -8.30
C MET A 232 -22.26 -9.39 -7.26
N VAL A 233 -21.58 -9.87 -6.24
CA VAL A 233 -22.16 -10.55 -5.08
C VAL A 233 -22.07 -9.61 -3.87
N GLY A 234 -23.19 -9.44 -3.16
CA GLY A 234 -23.21 -8.73 -1.88
C GLY A 234 -22.58 -9.55 -0.77
N ILE A 235 -22.05 -8.88 0.23
CA ILE A 235 -21.44 -9.52 1.42
C ILE A 235 -22.28 -9.18 2.65
N ASP A 236 -22.61 -10.21 3.42
CA ASP A 236 -23.26 -10.07 4.72
C ASP A 236 -22.24 -10.38 5.83
N ALA A 237 -21.81 -9.34 6.52
CA ALA A 237 -20.91 -9.43 7.66
C ALA A 237 -21.66 -9.45 9.01
N GLY A 238 -22.99 -9.60 8.99
CA GLY A 238 -23.85 -9.67 10.17
C GLY A 238 -24.95 -8.61 10.23
N ASP A 239 -24.80 -7.52 9.47
CA ASP A 239 -25.75 -6.39 9.43
C ASP A 239 -26.59 -6.35 8.14
N GLY A 240 -26.57 -7.45 7.38
CA GLY A 240 -27.25 -7.58 6.10
C GLY A 240 -26.32 -7.45 4.90
N CYS A 241 -26.88 -7.62 3.73
CA CYS A 241 -26.16 -7.70 2.47
C CYS A 241 -25.73 -6.31 1.98
N VAL A 242 -24.42 -6.04 1.89
CA VAL A 242 -23.85 -4.81 1.37
C VAL A 242 -23.08 -5.11 0.06
N TYR A 243 -23.31 -4.30 -0.97
CA TYR A 243 -22.61 -4.40 -2.24
C TYR A 243 -21.43 -3.44 -2.29
N PRO A 244 -20.28 -3.81 -2.90
CA PRO A 244 -19.16 -2.89 -3.11
C PRO A 244 -19.55 -1.82 -4.14
N THR A 245 -19.59 -0.58 -3.70
CA THR A 245 -19.76 0.62 -4.52
C THR A 245 -18.77 1.69 -4.05
N ASP A 246 -18.51 2.70 -4.88
CA ASP A 246 -17.66 3.82 -4.45
C ASP A 246 -18.15 4.42 -3.12
N GLU A 247 -19.46 4.51 -2.92
CA GLU A 247 -20.07 5.03 -1.69
C GLU A 247 -19.83 4.09 -0.49
N THR A 248 -20.18 2.80 -0.61
CA THR A 248 -20.08 1.84 0.51
C THR A 248 -18.64 1.52 0.88
N ILE A 249 -17.72 1.58 -0.08
CA ILE A 249 -16.28 1.43 0.14
C ILE A 249 -15.73 2.68 0.86
N ASN A 250 -16.05 3.90 0.38
CA ASN A 250 -15.54 5.14 0.95
C ASN A 250 -16.13 5.46 2.34
N ASN A 251 -17.37 5.09 2.60
CA ASN A 251 -18.01 5.32 3.90
C ASN A 251 -17.80 4.16 4.90
N GLY A 252 -17.05 3.11 4.51
CA GLY A 252 -16.70 1.98 5.37
C GLY A 252 -17.83 0.99 5.63
N THR A 253 -19.03 1.14 5.01
CA THR A 253 -20.14 0.19 5.21
C THR A 253 -19.91 -1.15 4.53
N TYR A 254 -19.03 -1.20 3.50
CA TYR A 254 -18.59 -2.45 2.87
C TYR A 254 -17.41 -3.09 3.65
N ALA A 255 -17.53 -3.19 4.95
CA ALA A 255 -16.57 -3.92 5.78
C ALA A 255 -17.00 -5.40 5.90
N PRO A 256 -16.04 -6.35 6.08
CA PRO A 256 -14.60 -6.12 6.20
C PRO A 256 -13.82 -6.26 4.89
N LEU A 257 -14.45 -6.31 3.72
CA LEU A 257 -13.79 -6.47 2.41
C LEU A 257 -13.36 -5.13 1.77
N SER A 258 -13.26 -4.08 2.58
CA SER A 258 -12.59 -2.82 2.21
C SER A 258 -11.77 -2.32 3.39
N ARG A 259 -10.59 -1.76 3.09
CA ARG A 259 -9.68 -1.22 4.10
C ARG A 259 -8.89 -0.02 3.58
N PRO A 260 -8.64 1.01 4.40
CA PRO A 260 -7.72 2.07 4.02
C PRO A 260 -6.26 1.58 4.01
N LEU A 261 -5.53 2.07 3.03
CA LEU A 261 -4.10 1.87 2.88
C LEU A 261 -3.35 3.12 3.30
N PHE A 262 -2.15 2.96 3.83
CA PHE A 262 -1.38 4.04 4.45
C PHE A 262 0.06 4.09 3.96
N ILE A 263 0.63 5.28 4.04
CA ILE A 263 2.07 5.47 4.15
C ILE A 263 2.38 6.17 5.48
N TYR A 264 3.49 5.81 6.10
CA TYR A 264 4.03 6.43 7.31
C TYR A 264 5.35 7.10 6.96
N VAL A 265 5.45 8.40 7.18
CA VAL A 265 6.64 9.19 6.86
C VAL A 265 7.36 9.55 8.15
N SER A 266 8.66 9.20 8.27
CA SER A 266 9.42 9.58 9.46
C SER A 266 9.55 11.11 9.56
N LYS A 267 9.42 11.65 10.76
CA LYS A 267 9.54 13.10 11.00
C LYS A 267 10.91 13.63 10.62
N GLN A 268 11.95 12.83 10.77
CA GLN A 268 13.29 13.16 10.34
C GLN A 268 13.36 13.32 8.82
N SER A 269 12.76 12.39 8.07
CA SER A 269 12.74 12.43 6.61
C SER A 269 11.80 13.50 6.07
N TRP A 270 10.71 13.79 6.77
CA TRP A 270 9.83 14.93 6.46
C TRP A 270 10.57 16.27 6.42
N ALA A 271 11.68 16.44 7.15
CA ALA A 271 12.49 17.65 7.09
C ALA A 271 13.24 17.84 5.76
N LYS A 272 13.42 16.76 4.97
CA LYS A 272 14.07 16.77 3.67
C LYS A 272 13.12 17.31 2.59
N GLN A 273 13.60 18.22 1.71
CA GLN A 273 12.74 18.86 0.70
C GLN A 273 12.27 17.87 -0.37
N ASP A 274 13.13 16.96 -0.80
CA ASP A 274 12.82 15.91 -1.77
C ASP A 274 11.71 14.95 -1.29
N VAL A 275 11.71 14.59 0.01
CA VAL A 275 10.64 13.80 0.63
C VAL A 275 9.34 14.60 0.69
N LYS A 276 9.40 15.90 1.04
CA LYS A 276 8.21 16.76 1.05
C LYS A 276 7.58 16.87 -0.33
N ASP A 277 8.39 17.08 -1.35
CA ASP A 277 7.92 17.24 -2.71
C ASP A 277 7.31 15.93 -3.22
N PHE A 278 7.97 14.79 -3.02
CA PHE A 278 7.47 13.47 -3.41
C PHE A 278 6.18 13.09 -2.68
N VAL A 279 6.13 13.21 -1.34
CA VAL A 279 4.94 12.82 -0.58
C VAL A 279 3.76 13.75 -0.87
N SER A 280 4.01 15.07 -1.04
CA SER A 280 2.95 16.00 -1.46
C SER A 280 2.36 15.63 -2.82
N TYR A 281 3.20 15.18 -3.75
CA TYR A 281 2.77 14.66 -5.04
C TYR A 281 1.98 13.36 -4.88
N TYR A 282 2.49 12.41 -4.11
CA TYR A 282 1.89 11.10 -3.87
C TYR A 282 0.45 11.20 -3.35
N VAL A 283 0.21 12.07 -2.36
CA VAL A 283 -1.11 12.22 -1.71
C VAL A 283 -2.03 13.20 -2.42
N SER A 284 -1.63 13.80 -3.55
CA SER A 284 -2.46 14.78 -4.24
C SER A 284 -3.65 14.13 -4.94
N TYR A 285 -4.78 14.83 -5.01
CA TYR A 285 -5.99 14.36 -5.71
C TYR A 285 -5.77 14.16 -7.22
N GLU A 286 -4.80 14.84 -7.80
CA GLU A 286 -4.43 14.69 -9.21
C GLU A 286 -3.93 13.28 -9.55
N ARG A 287 -3.62 12.47 -8.55
CA ARG A 287 -3.21 11.04 -8.69
C ARG A 287 -4.39 10.06 -8.58
N ALA A 288 -5.61 10.55 -8.38
CA ALA A 288 -6.80 9.71 -8.22
C ALA A 288 -7.04 8.77 -9.41
N ASP A 289 -6.78 9.24 -10.64
CA ASP A 289 -6.96 8.39 -11.83
C ASP A 289 -5.89 7.31 -11.91
N LEU A 290 -4.64 7.61 -11.54
CA LEU A 290 -3.57 6.60 -11.44
C LEU A 290 -3.94 5.51 -10.41
N LEU A 291 -4.51 5.88 -9.27
CA LEU A 291 -4.99 4.90 -8.28
C LEU A 291 -6.07 3.97 -8.84
N LYS A 292 -7.01 4.51 -9.63
CA LYS A 292 -8.05 3.70 -10.30
C LYS A 292 -7.45 2.73 -11.33
N GLU A 293 -6.49 3.20 -12.14
CA GLU A 293 -5.79 2.36 -13.13
C GLU A 293 -5.05 1.19 -12.47
N LEU A 294 -4.56 1.38 -11.25
CA LEU A 294 -3.90 0.35 -10.44
C LEU A 294 -4.86 -0.59 -9.70
N GLY A 295 -6.16 -0.34 -9.77
CA GLY A 295 -7.13 -1.20 -9.11
C GLY A 295 -7.60 -0.75 -7.73
N PHE A 296 -7.22 0.42 -7.26
CA PHE A 296 -7.60 0.94 -5.95
C PHE A 296 -8.71 1.99 -6.03
N VAL A 297 -9.41 2.19 -4.91
CA VAL A 297 -10.43 3.23 -4.79
C VAL A 297 -9.79 4.48 -4.20
N PRO A 298 -9.73 5.59 -4.95
CA PRO A 298 -9.23 6.85 -4.41
C PRO A 298 -10.23 7.43 -3.41
N PHE A 299 -9.73 8.15 -2.43
CA PHE A 299 -10.56 8.94 -1.55
C PHE A 299 -11.23 10.12 -2.29
N PRO A 300 -12.33 10.67 -1.76
CA PRO A 300 -12.86 11.95 -2.22
C PRO A 300 -11.83 13.09 -2.13
N GLU A 301 -11.96 14.10 -2.98
CA GLU A 301 -11.02 15.25 -3.03
C GLU A 301 -10.82 15.91 -1.66
N LEU A 302 -11.88 16.01 -0.84
CA LEU A 302 -11.79 16.57 0.50
C LEU A 302 -10.79 15.79 1.37
N VAL A 303 -10.83 14.47 1.33
CA VAL A 303 -9.91 13.62 2.10
C VAL A 303 -8.46 13.82 1.64
N HIS A 304 -8.20 13.88 0.33
CA HIS A 304 -6.87 14.20 -0.20
C HIS A 304 -6.35 15.55 0.33
N ARG A 305 -7.22 16.57 0.40
CA ARG A 305 -6.85 17.88 0.96
C ARG A 305 -6.52 17.79 2.45
N LEU A 306 -7.30 17.03 3.23
CA LEU A 306 -7.04 16.83 4.66
C LEU A 306 -5.72 16.08 4.90
N VAL A 307 -5.46 15.05 4.11
CA VAL A 307 -4.19 14.29 4.15
C VAL A 307 -2.99 15.19 3.81
N LEU A 308 -3.12 15.99 2.76
CA LEU A 308 -2.06 16.93 2.35
C LEU A 308 -1.81 18.00 3.43
N ASP A 309 -2.86 18.57 4.04
CA ASP A 309 -2.73 19.54 5.14
C ASP A 309 -2.03 18.91 6.35
N ARG A 310 -2.44 17.70 6.77
CA ARG A 310 -1.79 16.93 7.84
C ARG A 310 -0.30 16.76 7.57
N PHE A 311 0.06 16.39 6.34
CA PHE A 311 1.46 16.23 5.93
C PHE A 311 2.22 17.55 5.91
N GLN A 312 1.68 18.60 5.30
CA GLN A 312 2.34 19.91 5.21
C GLN A 312 2.60 20.54 6.58
N ARG A 313 1.67 20.36 7.52
CA ARG A 313 1.84 20.81 8.91
C ARG A 313 2.75 19.88 9.72
N GLY A 314 3.03 18.68 9.21
CA GLY A 314 3.88 17.70 9.87
C GLY A 314 3.27 17.19 11.18
N LEU A 315 1.96 16.93 11.19
CA LEU A 315 1.23 16.43 12.36
C LEU A 315 1.63 14.97 12.62
N THR A 316 2.36 14.74 13.70
CA THR A 316 2.88 13.42 14.07
C THR A 316 1.86 12.57 14.84
N GLY A 317 2.12 11.27 14.91
CA GLY A 317 1.29 10.29 15.60
C GLY A 317 0.23 9.66 14.71
N THR A 318 -0.54 8.75 15.31
CA THR A 318 -1.63 8.01 14.66
C THR A 318 -2.98 8.47 15.19
N VAL A 319 -4.00 8.45 14.33
CA VAL A 319 -5.42 8.62 14.68
C VAL A 319 -6.25 7.40 14.24
N PHE A 320 -5.68 6.57 13.35
CA PHE A 320 -6.33 5.36 12.85
C PHE A 320 -5.89 4.09 13.59
N GLY A 321 -4.83 4.15 14.37
CA GLY A 321 -4.24 2.99 15.05
C GLY A 321 -3.79 3.31 16.47
N GLY A 322 -2.88 2.49 17.03
CA GLY A 322 -2.40 2.64 18.40
C GLY A 322 -3.29 1.92 19.42
N GLU A 323 -3.37 2.44 20.65
CA GLU A 323 -4.18 1.88 21.76
C GLU A 323 -5.66 2.27 21.63
N ASP A 324 -5.92 3.53 21.27
CA ASP A 324 -7.25 4.12 21.17
C ASP A 324 -7.49 4.67 19.74
N PRO A 325 -7.78 3.80 18.75
CA PRO A 325 -8.05 4.27 17.39
C PRO A 325 -9.38 5.01 17.33
N GLU A 326 -9.41 6.11 16.57
CA GLU A 326 -10.65 6.82 16.27
C GLU A 326 -11.59 5.95 15.43
N HIS A 327 -12.90 6.09 15.68
CA HIS A 327 -13.94 5.38 14.94
C HIS A 327 -14.66 6.33 14.00
N GLY A 328 -14.98 5.86 12.81
CA GLY A 328 -15.66 6.64 11.79
C GLY A 328 -15.05 6.44 10.40
N THR A 329 -15.53 7.22 9.46
CA THR A 329 -14.95 7.29 8.12
C THR A 329 -13.58 7.99 8.16
N VAL A 330 -12.74 7.74 7.15
CA VAL A 330 -11.44 8.43 7.04
C VAL A 330 -11.62 9.96 7.01
N GLU A 331 -12.69 10.45 6.38
CA GLU A 331 -13.03 11.88 6.34
C GLU A 331 -13.34 12.44 7.73
N GLU A 332 -14.19 11.76 8.49
CA GLU A 332 -14.58 12.19 9.85
C GLU A 332 -13.36 12.20 10.78
N ILE A 333 -12.57 11.13 10.78
CA ILE A 333 -11.36 11.02 11.61
C ILE A 333 -10.36 12.12 11.27
N LEU A 334 -10.06 12.34 10.00
CA LEU A 334 -9.13 13.40 9.60
C LEU A 334 -9.67 14.80 9.92
N SER A 335 -10.97 15.03 9.72
CA SER A 335 -11.59 16.34 10.02
C SER A 335 -11.57 16.68 11.51
N ALA A 336 -11.67 15.69 12.38
CA ALA A 336 -11.61 15.88 13.83
C ALA A 336 -10.17 16.13 14.33
N ASN A 337 -9.14 15.75 13.56
CA ASN A 337 -7.73 15.75 13.97
C ASN A 337 -6.82 16.67 13.12
N GLN A 338 -7.38 17.78 12.62
CA GLN A 338 -6.64 18.83 11.88
C GLN A 338 -5.95 19.84 12.77
#